data_38c4433453a27a5b0417eb876318f6ce
#
_entry.id   38c4433453a27a5b0417eb876318f6ce
#
_cell.length_a   1.000
_cell.length_b   1.000
_cell.length_c   1.000
_cell.angle_alpha   90.00
_cell.angle_beta   90.00
_cell.angle_gamma   90.00
#
_symmetry.space_group_name_H-M   'P 1'
#
loop_
_entity.id
_entity.type
_entity.pdbx_description
1 polymer ?
#
loop_
_entity_poly.entity_id
_entity_poly.type
_entity_poly.pdbx_seq_one_letter_code
_entity_poly.pdbx_strand_id
1 'polypeptide(L)'
;KEIFKKNKILTPKFFTLQKREFQKTLLKKLLSNKKIKFPIVLKPVNEGSSLGVKIVKNSKYLSKFAQDLFKKYEQLIFEEYIGGQEIQAAVLNNKALGAIELIPRRFFYDYKAKYNRSAKTKHLMPARLKKKDYKTVLNIAKKAHKALNCKGVTRADFKFFKNKFYLLEINTQPGMTSLSLVPEIANYVGITFPNLIEKILLDASNNR
;
A
#
# COMPACT_ATOMS: atom_id res chain seq x y z
N LYS A 1 2.24 9.21 -4.39
CA LYS A 1 1.38 8.86 -5.54
C LYS A 1 1.65 9.74 -6.76
N GLU A 2 1.87 11.04 -6.62
CA GLU A 2 2.21 11.91 -7.77
C GLU A 2 3.52 11.45 -8.45
N ILE A 3 4.54 11.07 -7.68
CA ILE A 3 5.78 10.50 -8.22
C ILE A 3 5.51 9.22 -9.02
N PHE A 4 4.62 8.36 -8.52
CA PHE A 4 4.24 7.13 -9.24
C PHE A 4 3.57 7.43 -10.57
N LYS A 5 2.65 8.41 -10.62
CA LYS A 5 2.03 8.86 -11.87
C LYS A 5 3.05 9.40 -12.88
N LYS A 6 3.98 10.27 -12.43
CA LYS A 6 5.06 10.79 -13.27
C LYS A 6 5.90 9.65 -13.87
N ASN A 7 6.05 8.56 -13.12
CA ASN A 7 6.77 7.36 -13.56
C ASN A 7 5.88 6.33 -14.27
N LYS A 8 4.66 6.68 -14.71
CA LYS A 8 3.72 5.76 -15.39
C LYS A 8 3.45 4.47 -14.60
N ILE A 9 3.40 4.55 -13.26
CA ILE A 9 3.00 3.48 -12.36
C ILE A 9 1.53 3.73 -12.00
N LEU A 10 0.68 2.73 -12.28
CA LEU A 10 -0.74 2.85 -12.03
C LEU A 10 -1.03 2.88 -10.54
N THR A 11 -1.79 3.88 -10.10
CA THR A 11 -2.32 4.02 -8.74
C THR A 11 -3.83 4.25 -8.80
N PRO A 12 -4.58 3.98 -7.73
CA PRO A 12 -5.98 4.40 -7.67
C PRO A 12 -6.10 5.90 -7.94
N LYS A 13 -7.21 6.34 -8.52
CA LYS A 13 -7.51 7.77 -8.63
C LYS A 13 -7.62 8.36 -7.24
N PHE A 14 -7.09 9.55 -7.04
CA PHE A 14 -7.09 10.19 -5.73
C PHE A 14 -7.01 11.70 -5.83
N PHE A 15 -7.35 12.35 -4.73
CA PHE A 15 -6.99 13.73 -4.42
C PHE A 15 -6.74 13.84 -2.92
N THR A 16 -6.03 14.89 -2.53
CA THR A 16 -5.84 15.28 -1.14
C THR A 16 -6.66 16.52 -0.83
N LEU A 17 -7.06 16.67 0.42
CA LEU A 17 -7.76 17.85 0.91
C LEU A 17 -7.20 18.21 2.29
N GLN A 18 -6.91 19.48 2.51
CA GLN A 18 -6.54 19.99 3.82
C GLN A 18 -7.80 20.33 4.63
N LYS A 19 -7.70 20.25 5.95
CA LYS A 19 -8.81 20.56 6.87
C LYS A 19 -9.40 21.94 6.62
N ARG A 20 -8.56 22.97 6.42
CA ARG A 20 -8.97 24.35 6.13
C ARG A 20 -9.76 24.50 4.82
N GLU A 21 -9.56 23.58 3.86
CA GLU A 21 -10.22 23.62 2.55
C GLU A 21 -11.52 22.82 2.54
N PHE A 22 -11.85 22.12 3.64
CA PHE A 22 -12.96 21.20 3.69
C PHE A 22 -14.32 21.92 3.64
N GLN A 23 -15.03 21.69 2.53
CA GLN A 23 -16.43 22.08 2.33
C GLN A 23 -17.16 20.93 1.64
N LYS A 24 -18.41 20.68 2.05
CA LYS A 24 -19.22 19.58 1.48
C LYS A 24 -19.45 19.72 -0.04
N THR A 25 -19.65 20.94 -0.50
CA THR A 25 -19.83 21.28 -1.92
C THR A 25 -18.56 21.05 -2.72
N LEU A 26 -17.41 21.47 -2.21
CA LEU A 26 -16.11 21.26 -2.83
C LEU A 26 -15.80 19.76 -2.95
N LEU A 27 -16.13 18.98 -1.91
CA LEU A 27 -15.88 17.53 -1.90
C LEU A 27 -16.63 16.84 -3.04
N LYS A 28 -17.93 17.17 -3.26
CA LYS A 28 -18.71 16.63 -4.38
C LYS A 28 -18.08 17.00 -5.74
N LYS A 29 -17.67 18.26 -5.92
CA LYS A 29 -17.02 18.76 -7.13
C LYS A 29 -15.70 18.03 -7.41
N LEU A 30 -14.86 17.84 -6.40
CA LEU A 30 -13.56 17.13 -6.54
C LEU A 30 -13.76 15.66 -6.93
N LEU A 31 -14.72 14.96 -6.33
CA LEU A 31 -15.03 13.57 -6.69
C LEU A 31 -15.46 13.46 -8.16
N SER A 32 -16.34 14.35 -8.61
CA SER A 32 -16.79 14.40 -10.00
C SER A 32 -15.64 14.68 -10.96
N ASN A 33 -14.86 15.73 -10.70
CA ASN A 33 -13.72 16.13 -11.55
C ASN A 33 -12.67 15.02 -11.68
N LYS A 34 -12.40 14.28 -10.61
CA LYS A 34 -11.47 13.15 -10.61
C LYS A 34 -12.10 11.83 -11.07
N LYS A 35 -13.42 11.84 -11.38
CA LYS A 35 -14.18 10.64 -11.78
C LYS A 35 -13.98 9.49 -10.77
N ILE A 36 -14.02 9.79 -9.46
CA ILE A 36 -13.94 8.82 -8.37
C ILE A 36 -15.35 8.41 -7.99
N LYS A 37 -15.63 7.11 -8.09
CA LYS A 37 -16.92 6.50 -7.76
C LYS A 37 -16.87 5.77 -6.42
N PHE A 38 -18.01 5.63 -5.76
CA PHE A 38 -18.12 4.80 -4.57
C PHE A 38 -17.98 3.30 -4.88
N PRO A 39 -17.41 2.52 -3.95
CA PRO A 39 -16.89 2.93 -2.64
C PRO A 39 -15.61 3.75 -2.75
N ILE A 40 -15.34 4.58 -1.73
CA ILE A 40 -14.16 5.44 -1.63
C ILE A 40 -13.36 5.04 -0.39
N VAL A 41 -12.04 5.04 -0.50
CA VAL A 41 -11.14 4.95 0.65
C VAL A 41 -10.79 6.36 1.10
N LEU A 42 -11.04 6.63 2.37
CA LEU A 42 -10.69 7.87 3.05
C LEU A 42 -9.63 7.54 4.10
N LYS A 43 -8.50 8.23 4.07
CA LYS A 43 -7.38 7.97 4.99
C LYS A 43 -6.55 9.22 5.27
N PRO A 44 -5.91 9.32 6.43
CA PRO A 44 -4.90 10.34 6.71
C PRO A 44 -3.70 10.21 5.79
N VAL A 45 -3.00 11.33 5.55
CA VAL A 45 -1.76 11.34 4.73
C VAL A 45 -0.59 10.77 5.51
N ASN A 46 -0.50 11.05 6.80
CA ASN A 46 0.69 10.82 7.64
C ASN A 46 0.53 9.60 8.59
N GLU A 47 -0.37 8.66 8.26
CA GLU A 47 -0.57 7.47 9.06
C GLU A 47 -0.14 6.21 8.33
N GLY A 48 0.27 5.22 9.13
CA GLY A 48 0.61 3.88 8.70
C GLY A 48 -0.37 2.82 9.22
N SER A 49 -0.08 1.55 8.92
CA SER A 49 -0.78 0.38 9.50
C SER A 49 -2.32 0.41 9.38
N SER A 50 -2.86 1.06 8.37
CA SER A 50 -4.31 1.27 8.16
C SER A 50 -5.01 2.06 9.26
N LEU A 51 -4.28 2.83 10.08
CA LEU A 51 -4.87 3.71 11.08
C LEU A 51 -5.68 4.82 10.39
N GLY A 52 -6.89 5.06 10.89
CA GLY A 52 -7.78 6.09 10.32
C GLY A 52 -8.37 5.78 8.94
N VAL A 53 -8.10 4.60 8.36
CA VAL A 53 -8.67 4.22 7.05
C VAL A 53 -10.15 3.90 7.19
N LYS A 54 -10.96 4.51 6.31
CA LYS A 54 -12.41 4.27 6.21
C LYS A 54 -12.79 3.94 4.77
N ILE A 55 -13.54 2.85 4.58
CA ILE A 55 -14.18 2.54 3.30
C ILE A 55 -15.60 3.08 3.35
N VAL A 56 -15.86 4.08 2.52
CA VAL A 56 -17.16 4.77 2.45
C VAL A 56 -17.93 4.24 1.26
N LYS A 57 -19.03 3.56 1.53
CA LYS A 57 -19.82 2.86 0.50
C LYS A 57 -20.73 3.79 -0.30
N ASN A 58 -21.15 4.92 0.27
CA ASN A 58 -22.07 5.87 -0.37
C ASN A 58 -21.82 7.31 0.11
N SER A 59 -22.39 8.27 -0.58
CA SER A 59 -22.20 9.70 -0.32
C SER A 59 -22.75 10.17 1.04
N LYS A 60 -23.76 9.49 1.59
CA LYS A 60 -24.44 9.88 2.84
C LYS A 60 -23.48 10.04 4.01
N TYR A 61 -22.49 9.13 4.12
CA TYR A 61 -21.56 9.10 5.25
C TYR A 61 -20.22 9.79 4.97
N LEU A 62 -19.93 10.16 3.71
CA LEU A 62 -18.62 10.66 3.33
C LEU A 62 -18.24 11.93 4.09
N SER A 63 -19.13 12.92 4.12
CA SER A 63 -18.88 14.19 4.82
C SER A 63 -18.70 13.99 6.33
N LYS A 64 -19.52 13.12 6.94
CA LYS A 64 -19.39 12.80 8.36
C LYS A 64 -18.05 12.17 8.69
N PHE A 65 -17.65 11.13 7.94
CA PHE A 65 -16.36 10.47 8.17
C PHE A 65 -15.17 11.40 7.89
N ALA A 66 -15.28 12.28 6.88
CA ALA A 66 -14.26 13.28 6.63
C ALA A 66 -14.14 14.26 7.81
N GLN A 67 -15.26 14.78 8.32
CA GLN A 67 -15.30 15.66 9.51
C GLN A 67 -14.67 15.00 10.74
N ASP A 68 -15.03 13.73 11.00
CA ASP A 68 -14.51 13.00 12.15
C ASP A 68 -12.99 12.78 12.05
N LEU A 69 -12.46 12.50 10.86
CA LEU A 69 -11.02 12.38 10.64
C LEU A 69 -10.33 13.75 10.72
N PHE A 70 -10.92 14.82 10.19
CA PHE A 70 -10.37 16.17 10.30
C PHE A 70 -10.32 16.73 11.74
N LYS A 71 -11.00 16.11 12.71
CA LYS A 71 -10.79 16.43 14.13
C LYS A 71 -9.39 16.04 14.62
N LYS A 72 -8.77 15.04 13.99
CA LYS A 72 -7.48 14.46 14.39
C LYS A 72 -6.35 14.73 13.40
N TYR A 73 -6.67 14.96 12.13
CA TYR A 73 -5.70 15.03 11.04
C TYR A 73 -5.88 16.30 10.21
N GLU A 74 -4.79 16.91 9.80
CA GLU A 74 -4.82 18.14 8.99
C GLU A 74 -5.01 17.89 7.50
N GLN A 75 -4.68 16.67 7.02
CA GLN A 75 -4.78 16.34 5.61
C GLN A 75 -5.28 14.91 5.40
N LEU A 76 -6.23 14.76 4.47
CA LEU A 76 -6.80 13.47 4.09
C LEU A 76 -6.60 13.16 2.62
N ILE A 77 -6.49 11.87 2.30
CA ILE A 77 -6.54 11.33 0.95
C ILE A 77 -7.92 10.71 0.72
N PHE A 78 -8.55 11.11 -0.38
CA PHE A 78 -9.76 10.51 -0.94
C PHE A 78 -9.36 9.70 -2.16
N GLU A 79 -9.61 8.40 -2.13
CA GLU A 79 -9.06 7.46 -3.09
C GLU A 79 -10.14 6.51 -3.60
N GLU A 80 -10.10 6.18 -4.88
CA GLU A 80 -10.93 5.13 -5.46
C GLU A 80 -10.64 3.80 -4.77
N TYR A 81 -11.68 3.10 -4.33
CA TYR A 81 -11.52 1.76 -3.78
C TYR A 81 -11.25 0.77 -4.90
N ILE A 82 -10.12 0.08 -4.83
CA ILE A 82 -9.77 -1.00 -5.74
C ILE A 82 -10.01 -2.32 -5.03
N GLY A 83 -10.86 -3.15 -5.59
CA GLY A 83 -11.07 -4.53 -5.14
C GLY A 83 -9.96 -5.48 -5.60
N GLY A 84 -10.25 -6.78 -5.59
CA GLY A 84 -9.36 -7.81 -6.10
C GLY A 84 -8.33 -8.31 -5.09
N GLN A 85 -7.30 -9.00 -5.60
CA GLN A 85 -6.27 -9.64 -4.79
C GLN A 85 -5.36 -8.59 -4.14
N GLU A 86 -4.98 -8.85 -2.90
CA GLU A 86 -4.00 -8.04 -2.17
C GLU A 86 -2.62 -8.66 -2.33
N ILE A 87 -1.76 -7.99 -3.06
CA ILE A 87 -0.41 -8.47 -3.40
C ILE A 87 0.60 -7.53 -2.78
N GLN A 88 1.62 -8.09 -2.14
CA GLN A 88 2.73 -7.32 -1.61
C GLN A 88 4.05 -7.85 -2.14
N ALA A 89 4.94 -6.96 -2.57
CA ALA A 89 6.22 -7.31 -3.14
C ALA A 89 7.37 -6.65 -2.38
N ALA A 90 8.42 -7.42 -2.10
CA ALA A 90 9.62 -6.93 -1.43
C ALA A 90 10.72 -6.61 -2.45
N VAL A 91 11.42 -5.50 -2.22
CA VAL A 91 12.61 -5.09 -2.96
C VAL A 91 13.75 -4.90 -1.96
N LEU A 92 14.92 -5.45 -2.25
CA LEU A 92 16.15 -5.28 -1.47
C LEU A 92 17.26 -4.86 -2.44
N ASN A 93 17.92 -3.74 -2.14
CA ASN A 93 19.06 -3.24 -2.93
C ASN A 93 18.76 -3.25 -4.44
N ASN A 94 17.66 -2.64 -4.83
CA ASN A 94 17.18 -2.59 -6.22
C ASN A 94 16.83 -3.94 -6.87
N LYS A 95 16.84 -5.06 -6.12
CA LYS A 95 16.42 -6.39 -6.60
C LYS A 95 15.07 -6.77 -6.00
N ALA A 96 14.08 -7.04 -6.84
CA ALA A 96 12.81 -7.59 -6.35
C ALA A 96 13.02 -9.04 -5.90
N LEU A 97 12.64 -9.34 -4.66
CA LEU A 97 12.81 -10.66 -4.05
C LEU A 97 11.65 -11.59 -4.41
N GLY A 98 10.43 -11.11 -4.27
CA GLY A 98 9.24 -11.90 -4.49
C GLY A 98 7.96 -11.13 -4.21
N ALA A 99 6.82 -11.79 -4.47
CA ALA A 99 5.49 -11.25 -4.19
C ALA A 99 4.63 -12.30 -3.47
N ILE A 100 3.95 -11.86 -2.43
CA ILE A 100 3.05 -12.62 -1.57
C ILE A 100 1.61 -12.15 -1.75
N GLU A 101 0.65 -13.06 -1.70
CA GLU A 101 -0.78 -12.73 -1.69
C GLU A 101 -1.33 -12.85 -0.27
N LEU A 102 -2.06 -11.83 0.15
CA LEU A 102 -2.74 -11.81 1.43
C LEU A 102 -4.25 -12.05 1.23
N ILE A 103 -4.78 -13.03 1.95
CA ILE A 103 -6.21 -13.34 1.98
C ILE A 103 -6.72 -13.05 3.39
N PRO A 104 -7.19 -11.81 3.66
CA PRO A 104 -7.78 -11.51 4.95
C PRO A 104 -9.12 -12.24 5.08
N ARG A 105 -9.41 -12.83 6.25
CA ARG A 105 -10.74 -13.37 6.56
C ARG A 105 -11.82 -12.30 6.68
N ARG A 106 -11.39 -11.05 6.92
CA ARG A 106 -12.26 -9.88 6.99
C ARG A 106 -12.28 -9.14 5.65
N PHE A 107 -13.33 -8.37 5.43
CA PHE A 107 -13.54 -7.60 4.20
C PHE A 107 -12.38 -6.62 3.88
N PHE A 108 -11.55 -6.28 4.88
CA PHE A 108 -10.42 -5.35 4.73
C PHE A 108 -9.23 -5.79 5.59
N TYR A 109 -8.00 -5.63 5.06
CA TYR A 109 -6.74 -5.90 5.77
C TYR A 109 -6.41 -4.71 6.68
N ASP A 110 -7.14 -4.58 7.79
CA ASP A 110 -7.00 -3.53 8.79
C ASP A 110 -5.84 -3.81 9.78
N TYR A 111 -5.64 -2.90 10.74
CA TYR A 111 -4.64 -3.04 11.79
C TYR A 111 -4.75 -4.38 12.55
N LYS A 112 -5.97 -4.80 12.87
CA LYS A 112 -6.19 -6.09 13.57
C LYS A 112 -5.81 -7.28 12.72
N ALA A 113 -6.07 -7.23 11.41
CA ALA A 113 -5.68 -8.28 10.48
C ALA A 113 -4.16 -8.34 10.25
N LYS A 114 -3.44 -7.22 10.46
CA LYS A 114 -1.98 -7.14 10.30
C LYS A 114 -1.20 -7.69 11.49
N TYR A 115 -1.68 -7.45 12.72
CA TYR A 115 -0.88 -7.67 13.94
C TYR A 115 -1.50 -8.67 14.93
N ASN A 116 -2.72 -9.12 14.69
CA ASN A 116 -3.35 -10.10 15.59
C ASN A 116 -3.28 -11.49 14.97
N ARG A 117 -2.55 -12.41 15.65
CA ARG A 117 -2.49 -13.85 15.25
C ARG A 117 -3.87 -14.49 15.12
N SER A 118 -4.86 -14.06 15.91
CA SER A 118 -6.24 -14.56 15.81
C SER A 118 -6.97 -14.08 14.55
N ALA A 119 -6.49 -13.07 13.85
CA ALA A 119 -7.10 -12.55 12.63
C ALA A 119 -6.99 -13.51 11.44
N LYS A 120 -6.11 -14.52 11.54
CA LYS A 120 -5.94 -15.64 10.59
C LYS A 120 -5.90 -15.20 9.12
N THR A 121 -5.19 -14.08 8.80
CA THR A 121 -4.89 -13.74 7.41
C THR A 121 -4.06 -14.87 6.80
N LYS A 122 -4.51 -15.44 5.70
CA LYS A 122 -3.75 -16.46 4.98
C LYS A 122 -2.73 -15.78 4.08
N HIS A 123 -1.48 -16.19 4.23
CA HIS A 123 -0.36 -15.80 3.38
C HIS A 123 -0.14 -16.87 2.32
N LEU A 124 -0.03 -16.49 1.07
CA LEU A 124 0.30 -17.39 -0.04
C LEU A 124 1.57 -16.90 -0.71
N MET A 125 2.63 -17.66 -0.54
CA MET A 125 3.93 -17.39 -1.13
C MET A 125 4.35 -18.56 -2.02
N PRO A 126 4.59 -18.35 -3.33
CA PRO A 126 4.41 -17.12 -4.08
C PRO A 126 2.93 -16.75 -4.26
N ALA A 127 2.64 -15.47 -4.56
CA ALA A 127 1.29 -15.01 -4.89
C ALA A 127 0.70 -15.80 -6.06
N ARG A 128 -0.60 -16.13 -6.00
CA ARG A 128 -1.33 -16.87 -7.04
C ARG A 128 -1.59 -15.99 -8.26
N LEU A 129 -0.55 -15.77 -9.03
CA LEU A 129 -0.56 -14.99 -10.26
C LEU A 129 -0.06 -15.84 -11.43
N LYS A 130 -0.53 -15.55 -12.64
CA LYS A 130 0.08 -16.10 -13.84
C LYS A 130 1.56 -15.67 -13.91
N LYS A 131 2.44 -16.48 -14.47
CA LYS A 131 3.89 -16.22 -14.57
C LYS A 131 4.21 -14.82 -15.13
N LYS A 132 3.46 -14.36 -16.14
CA LYS A 132 3.57 -13.01 -16.70
C LYS A 132 3.23 -11.92 -15.68
N ASP A 133 2.13 -12.08 -14.96
CA ASP A 133 1.66 -11.07 -13.98
C ASP A 133 2.60 -11.03 -12.77
N TYR A 134 3.12 -12.19 -12.33
CA TYR A 134 4.11 -12.25 -11.26
C TYR A 134 5.39 -11.47 -11.64
N LYS A 135 5.93 -11.67 -12.83
CA LYS A 135 7.06 -10.87 -13.33
C LYS A 135 6.72 -9.38 -13.42
N THR A 136 5.50 -9.06 -13.83
CA THR A 136 5.04 -7.67 -13.95
C THR A 136 5.00 -6.96 -12.60
N VAL A 137 4.43 -7.56 -11.55
CA VAL A 137 4.37 -6.93 -10.23
C VAL A 137 5.75 -6.71 -9.63
N LEU A 138 6.70 -7.66 -9.82
CA LEU A 138 8.09 -7.49 -9.38
C LEU A 138 8.77 -6.30 -10.08
N ASN A 139 8.56 -6.16 -11.39
CA ASN A 139 9.11 -5.04 -12.16
C ASN A 139 8.50 -3.70 -11.72
N ILE A 140 7.19 -3.65 -11.44
CA ILE A 140 6.53 -2.44 -10.94
C ILE A 140 7.06 -2.08 -9.54
N ALA A 141 7.23 -3.04 -8.64
CA ALA A 141 7.79 -2.82 -7.30
C ALA A 141 9.21 -2.24 -7.37
N LYS A 142 10.08 -2.84 -8.20
CA LYS A 142 11.43 -2.32 -8.45
C LYS A 142 11.42 -0.91 -9.04
N LYS A 143 10.54 -0.64 -10.00
CA LYS A 143 10.38 0.68 -10.62
C LYS A 143 9.92 1.72 -9.60
N ALA A 144 8.98 1.37 -8.73
CA ALA A 144 8.47 2.25 -7.67
C ALA A 144 9.53 2.55 -6.61
N HIS A 145 10.32 1.54 -6.19
CA HIS A 145 11.47 1.69 -5.30
C HIS A 145 12.46 2.72 -5.86
N LYS A 146 12.86 2.57 -7.11
CA LYS A 146 13.78 3.50 -7.80
C LYS A 146 13.19 4.91 -7.98
N ALA A 147 11.91 5.01 -8.31
CA ALA A 147 11.25 6.29 -8.51
C ALA A 147 11.19 7.16 -7.24
N LEU A 148 11.29 6.55 -6.07
CA LEU A 148 11.39 7.23 -4.77
C LEU A 148 12.83 7.36 -4.26
N ASN A 149 13.84 7.00 -5.07
CA ASN A 149 15.26 6.93 -4.65
C ASN A 149 15.47 6.11 -3.37
N CYS A 150 14.64 5.08 -3.17
CA CYS A 150 14.77 4.22 -2.00
C CYS A 150 16.06 3.43 -2.07
N LYS A 151 16.67 3.19 -0.88
CA LYS A 151 17.80 2.30 -0.66
C LYS A 151 17.40 1.22 0.34
N GLY A 152 18.25 0.21 0.52
CA GLY A 152 17.95 -0.91 1.41
C GLY A 152 16.71 -1.67 0.98
N VAL A 153 15.79 -1.86 1.91
CA VAL A 153 14.60 -2.69 1.75
C VAL A 153 13.33 -1.86 1.67
N THR A 154 12.43 -2.24 0.76
CA THR A 154 11.07 -1.69 0.70
C THR A 154 10.04 -2.79 0.46
N ARG A 155 8.79 -2.52 0.85
CA ARG A 155 7.62 -3.33 0.50
C ARG A 155 6.61 -2.49 -0.27
N ALA A 156 6.27 -2.94 -1.44
CA ALA A 156 5.26 -2.33 -2.30
C ALA A 156 3.93 -3.05 -2.13
N ASP A 157 2.88 -2.31 -1.77
CA ASP A 157 1.55 -2.85 -1.49
C ASP A 157 0.62 -2.57 -2.68
N PHE A 158 0.03 -3.63 -3.26
CA PHE A 158 -0.78 -3.56 -4.47
C PHE A 158 -2.18 -4.13 -4.29
N LYS A 159 -3.10 -3.64 -5.12
CA LYS A 159 -4.32 -4.37 -5.50
C LYS A 159 -4.18 -4.85 -6.94
N PHE A 160 -4.46 -6.14 -7.19
CA PHE A 160 -4.55 -6.72 -8.52
C PHE A 160 -6.02 -6.92 -8.89
N PHE A 161 -6.48 -6.12 -9.83
CA PHE A 161 -7.89 -6.10 -10.23
C PHE A 161 -8.02 -5.92 -11.74
N LYS A 162 -8.86 -6.73 -12.39
CA LYS A 162 -9.08 -6.69 -13.86
C LYS A 162 -7.75 -6.69 -14.64
N ASN A 163 -6.86 -7.61 -14.29
CA ASN A 163 -5.53 -7.78 -14.91
C ASN A 163 -4.61 -6.54 -14.82
N LYS A 164 -4.82 -5.67 -13.82
CA LYS A 164 -4.00 -4.48 -13.59
C LYS A 164 -3.54 -4.42 -12.15
N PHE A 165 -2.28 -4.02 -11.94
CA PHE A 165 -1.73 -3.74 -10.62
C PHE A 165 -1.88 -2.26 -10.29
N TYR A 166 -2.54 -1.98 -9.18
CA TYR A 166 -2.68 -0.64 -8.63
C TYR A 166 -1.79 -0.53 -7.40
N LEU A 167 -0.72 0.26 -7.50
CA LEU A 167 0.18 0.51 -6.37
C LEU A 167 -0.51 1.42 -5.36
N LEU A 168 -0.71 0.93 -4.15
CA LEU A 168 -1.32 1.67 -3.06
C LEU A 168 -0.29 2.54 -2.35
N GLU A 169 0.84 1.93 -1.95
CA GLU A 169 1.91 2.59 -1.19
C GLU A 169 3.23 1.81 -1.27
N ILE A 170 4.31 2.47 -0.88
CA ILE A 170 5.62 1.88 -0.60
C ILE A 170 5.93 2.11 0.88
N ASN A 171 6.26 1.02 1.58
CA ASN A 171 6.78 1.06 2.93
C ASN A 171 8.31 1.03 2.87
N THR A 172 8.95 2.10 3.32
CA THR A 172 10.41 2.25 3.33
C THR A 172 11.06 1.69 4.59
N GLN A 173 10.27 1.44 5.63
CA GLN A 173 10.67 0.73 6.85
C GLN A 173 9.65 -0.38 7.15
N PRO A 174 9.63 -1.46 6.33
CA PRO A 174 8.72 -2.56 6.55
C PRO A 174 9.05 -3.28 7.86
N GLY A 175 8.04 -3.86 8.50
CA GLY A 175 8.23 -4.63 9.73
C GLY A 175 9.23 -5.78 9.54
N MET A 176 9.99 -6.06 10.61
CA MET A 176 11.06 -7.09 10.67
C MET A 176 10.82 -8.07 11.84
N THR A 177 9.58 -8.42 12.10
CA THR A 177 9.23 -9.46 13.07
C THR A 177 9.01 -10.81 12.38
N SER A 178 8.88 -11.88 13.14
CA SER A 178 8.56 -13.22 12.62
C SER A 178 7.23 -13.32 11.86
N LEU A 179 6.34 -12.33 12.01
CA LEU A 179 5.06 -12.22 11.30
C LEU A 179 5.11 -11.25 10.13
N SER A 180 6.27 -10.67 9.87
CA SER A 180 6.43 -9.62 8.86
C SER A 180 6.67 -10.21 7.48
N LEU A 181 6.07 -9.60 6.48
CA LEU A 181 6.05 -10.13 5.12
C LEU A 181 7.39 -10.07 4.40
N VAL A 182 8.23 -9.09 4.70
CA VAL A 182 9.56 -8.99 4.06
C VAL A 182 10.47 -10.16 4.48
N PRO A 183 10.61 -10.50 5.76
CA PRO A 183 11.32 -11.72 6.17
C PRO A 183 10.75 -13.00 5.55
N GLU A 184 9.43 -13.12 5.47
CA GLU A 184 8.76 -14.27 4.83
C GLU A 184 9.11 -14.39 3.34
N ILE A 185 9.04 -13.27 2.60
CA ILE A 185 9.40 -13.24 1.17
C ILE A 185 10.89 -13.52 0.99
N ALA A 186 11.77 -12.96 1.85
CA ALA A 186 13.21 -13.19 1.79
C ALA A 186 13.56 -14.67 2.02
N ASN A 187 12.96 -15.29 3.04
CA ASN A 187 13.15 -16.71 3.34
C ASN A 187 12.71 -17.62 2.18
N TYR A 188 11.60 -17.29 1.53
CA TYR A 188 11.13 -18.04 0.36
C TYR A 188 12.15 -18.08 -0.80
N VAL A 189 12.96 -17.03 -0.96
CA VAL A 189 14.02 -16.97 -1.99
C VAL A 189 15.41 -17.35 -1.44
N GLY A 190 15.46 -18.01 -0.29
CA GLY A 190 16.71 -18.55 0.30
C GLY A 190 17.53 -17.52 1.08
N ILE A 191 17.00 -16.35 1.41
CA ILE A 191 17.68 -15.35 2.24
C ILE A 191 17.18 -15.50 3.67
N THR A 192 18.01 -16.04 4.55
CA THR A 192 17.72 -16.18 5.99
C THR A 192 17.54 -14.81 6.65
N PHE A 193 16.89 -14.76 7.81
CA PHE A 193 16.68 -13.51 8.53
C PHE A 193 18.01 -12.82 8.91
N PRO A 194 19.03 -13.50 9.44
CA PRO A 194 20.35 -12.88 9.67
C PRO A 194 20.96 -12.28 8.41
N ASN A 195 20.96 -13.02 7.30
CA ASN A 195 21.49 -12.53 6.04
C ASN A 195 20.68 -11.34 5.46
N LEU A 196 19.36 -11.28 5.71
CA LEU A 196 18.54 -10.15 5.35
C LEU A 196 18.97 -8.89 6.13
N ILE A 197 19.14 -9.02 7.43
CA ILE A 197 19.59 -7.91 8.30
C ILE A 197 20.99 -7.46 7.91
N GLU A 198 21.93 -8.38 7.73
CA GLU A 198 23.29 -8.07 7.26
C GLU A 198 23.25 -7.25 5.96
N LYS A 199 22.49 -7.68 4.96
CA LYS A 199 22.37 -6.95 3.68
C LYS A 199 21.79 -5.55 3.85
N ILE A 200 20.86 -5.35 4.79
CA ILE A 200 20.30 -4.04 5.11
C ILE A 200 21.36 -3.16 5.78
N LEU A 201 22.12 -3.71 6.73
CA LEU A 201 23.18 -2.99 7.43
C LEU A 201 24.32 -2.59 6.50
N LEU A 202 24.77 -3.49 5.64
CA LEU A 202 25.80 -3.21 4.63
C LEU A 202 25.40 -2.11 3.65
N ASP A 203 24.10 -2.00 3.33
CA ASP A 203 23.56 -0.93 2.51
C ASP A 203 23.37 0.38 3.32
N ALA A 204 23.37 0.33 4.65
CA ALA A 204 23.22 1.48 5.55
C ALA A 204 24.55 2.21 5.77
N SER A 205 25.14 2.76 4.69
CA SER A 205 26.36 3.54 4.81
C SER A 205 26.09 5.02 5.14
N ASN A 206 27.04 5.68 5.86
CA ASN A 206 26.95 7.09 6.21
C ASN A 206 27.17 8.06 5.01
N ASN A 207 27.59 7.55 3.87
CA ASN A 207 27.92 8.32 2.66
C ASN A 207 26.78 8.25 1.62
N ARG A 208 25.56 8.52 2.04
CA ARG A 208 24.37 8.46 1.16
C ARG A 208 23.86 9.85 0.81
#